data_24375a47385090b3ea2ca493881f5312
#
_entry.id   24375a47385090b3ea2ca493881f5312
#
_cell.length_a   1.000
_cell.length_b   1.000
_cell.length_c   1.000
_cell.angle_alpha   90.00
_cell.angle_beta   90.00
_cell.angle_gamma   90.00
#
_symmetry.space_group_name_H-M   'P 1'
#
loop_
_entity.id
_entity.type
_entity.pdbx_description
1 polymer ?
#
loop_
_entity_poly.entity_id
_entity_poly.type
_entity_poly.pdbx_seq_one_letter_code
_entity_poly.pdbx_strand_id
1 'polypeptide(L)'
;IGLVEAHGASAVGQEPLAVARPDARTLIRGGVADRIGRTARGCGANLLVFDANPTPSQARNLEDASGLPVCDREAVILNVFQRHAKTRRARIQVEIAHLQYLRPRIRGIGLSMDQQAGGMMASRGPGETASELLARRLDGRLADLRRALERLKGADELQRKQRARCR
;
A
#
# COMPACT_ATOMS: atom_id res chain seq x y z
N ILE A 1 13.32 0.71 -12.21
CA ILE A 1 14.46 1.09 -11.38
C ILE A 1 14.31 2.52 -10.90
N GLY A 2 14.22 3.55 -11.75
CA GLY A 2 14.22 4.95 -11.33
C GLY A 2 13.23 5.33 -10.21
N LEU A 3 12.01 4.75 -10.18
CA LEU A 3 11.06 4.97 -9.08
C LEU A 3 11.55 4.38 -7.74
N VAL A 4 12.22 3.22 -7.78
CA VAL A 4 12.76 2.56 -6.58
C VAL A 4 13.92 3.39 -6.01
N GLU A 5 14.77 3.90 -6.86
CA GLU A 5 15.88 4.80 -6.48
C GLU A 5 15.36 6.15 -5.95
N ALA A 6 14.33 6.72 -6.56
CA ALA A 6 13.64 7.91 -6.04
C ALA A 6 13.03 7.69 -4.65
N HIS A 7 12.63 6.47 -4.34
CA HIS A 7 12.24 6.06 -2.99
C HIS A 7 13.43 6.00 -2.02
N GLY A 8 14.67 5.93 -2.52
CA GLY A 8 15.89 5.79 -1.73
C GLY A 8 16.23 4.34 -1.39
N ALA A 9 15.68 3.37 -2.13
CA ALA A 9 16.08 1.98 -2.10
C ALA A 9 17.11 1.71 -3.20
N SER A 10 17.93 0.67 -3.02
CA SER A 10 18.90 0.21 -4.01
C SER A 10 18.36 -0.99 -4.76
N ALA A 11 18.36 -0.94 -6.09
CA ALA A 11 17.97 -2.07 -6.91
C ALA A 11 19.17 -3.03 -7.06
N VAL A 12 19.06 -4.23 -6.49
CA VAL A 12 20.10 -5.28 -6.57
C VAL A 12 19.94 -6.19 -7.79
N GLY A 13 18.79 -6.13 -8.46
CA GLY A 13 18.54 -6.88 -9.68
C GLY A 13 17.22 -6.46 -10.34
N GLN A 14 17.07 -6.81 -11.61
CA GLN A 14 15.86 -6.61 -12.39
C GLN A 14 15.64 -7.81 -13.31
N GLU A 15 14.42 -8.32 -13.35
CA GLU A 15 14.04 -9.40 -14.25
C GLU A 15 12.80 -9.01 -15.05
N PRO A 16 12.89 -8.82 -16.37
CA PRO A 16 11.71 -8.61 -17.21
C PRO A 16 10.97 -9.92 -17.39
N LEU A 17 9.67 -9.90 -17.09
CA LEU A 17 8.78 -11.05 -17.25
C LEU A 17 7.72 -10.76 -18.30
N ALA A 18 7.67 -11.57 -19.34
CA ALA A 18 6.57 -11.57 -20.30
C ALA A 18 5.39 -12.37 -19.72
N VAL A 19 4.37 -11.70 -19.24
CA VAL A 19 3.15 -12.32 -18.70
C VAL A 19 2.06 -12.30 -19.77
N ALA A 20 2.02 -13.32 -20.61
CA ALA A 20 1.01 -13.43 -21.68
C ALA A 20 -0.42 -13.61 -21.12
N ARG A 21 -0.57 -14.32 -20.01
CA ARG A 21 -1.85 -14.49 -19.28
C ARG A 21 -1.58 -14.36 -17.79
N PRO A 22 -2.09 -13.29 -17.15
CA PRO A 22 -1.98 -13.12 -15.70
C PRO A 22 -2.64 -14.29 -14.96
N ASP A 23 -1.95 -14.82 -13.96
CA ASP A 23 -2.51 -15.82 -13.06
C ASP A 23 -3.50 -15.17 -12.09
N ALA A 24 -4.65 -15.80 -11.89
CA ALA A 24 -5.70 -15.24 -11.04
C ALA A 24 -5.28 -15.15 -9.56
N ARG A 25 -4.41 -16.05 -9.08
CA ARG A 25 -3.99 -16.14 -7.69
C ARG A 25 -2.75 -15.29 -7.38
N THR A 26 -1.78 -15.27 -8.29
CA THR A 26 -0.44 -14.73 -8.02
C THR A 26 0.04 -13.75 -9.08
N LEU A 27 -0.81 -13.30 -10.01
CA LEU A 27 -0.46 -12.47 -11.16
C LEU A 27 0.55 -13.14 -12.12
N ILE A 28 1.61 -13.72 -11.59
CA ILE A 28 2.57 -14.61 -12.27
C ILE A 28 2.41 -16.03 -11.69
N ARG A 29 2.72 -17.07 -12.45
CA ARG A 29 2.60 -18.45 -11.97
C ARG A 29 3.42 -18.67 -10.69
N GLY A 30 2.85 -19.39 -9.71
CA GLY A 30 3.47 -19.61 -8.40
C GLY A 30 4.90 -20.17 -8.45
N GLY A 31 5.19 -21.10 -9.36
CA GLY A 31 6.56 -21.60 -9.58
C GLY A 31 7.55 -20.54 -10.07
N VAL A 32 7.06 -19.53 -10.81
CA VAL A 32 7.88 -18.38 -11.23
C VAL A 32 8.13 -17.47 -10.03
N ALA A 33 7.11 -17.22 -9.18
CA ALA A 33 7.24 -16.44 -7.97
C ALA A 33 8.27 -17.05 -6.99
N ASP A 34 8.22 -18.36 -6.76
CA ASP A 34 9.19 -19.08 -5.93
C ASP A 34 10.61 -18.99 -6.50
N ARG A 35 10.78 -19.20 -7.82
CA ARG A 35 12.08 -19.04 -8.47
C ARG A 35 12.65 -17.63 -8.29
N ILE A 36 11.83 -16.59 -8.53
CA ILE A 36 12.22 -15.19 -8.34
C ILE A 36 12.62 -14.93 -6.89
N GLY A 37 11.82 -15.42 -5.94
CA GLY A 37 12.09 -15.28 -4.51
C GLY A 37 13.44 -15.89 -4.12
N ARG A 38 13.77 -17.08 -4.63
CA ARG A 38 15.08 -17.72 -4.39
C ARG A 38 16.22 -16.93 -4.99
N THR A 39 16.08 -16.50 -6.25
CA THR A 39 17.12 -15.67 -6.93
C THR A 39 17.33 -14.35 -6.20
N ALA A 40 16.26 -13.68 -5.83
CA ALA A 40 16.32 -12.39 -5.11
C ALA A 40 17.02 -12.51 -3.75
N ARG A 41 16.69 -13.53 -2.97
CA ARG A 41 17.38 -13.80 -1.69
C ARG A 41 18.88 -14.09 -1.91
N GLY A 42 19.21 -14.85 -2.96
CA GLY A 42 20.60 -15.09 -3.32
C GLY A 42 21.39 -13.82 -3.68
N CYS A 43 20.71 -12.79 -4.18
CA CYS A 43 21.31 -11.46 -4.44
C CYS A 43 21.23 -10.52 -3.23
N GLY A 44 20.77 -10.98 -2.07
CA GLY A 44 20.65 -10.15 -0.87
C GLY A 44 19.44 -9.19 -0.89
N ALA A 45 18.46 -9.39 -1.78
CA ALA A 45 17.24 -8.60 -1.77
C ALA A 45 16.38 -8.93 -0.54
N ASN A 46 15.77 -7.91 0.02
CA ASN A 46 14.84 -8.00 1.15
C ASN A 46 13.39 -7.64 0.76
N LEU A 47 13.16 -7.22 -0.47
CA LEU A 47 11.88 -6.77 -1.01
C LEU A 47 11.80 -7.08 -2.50
N LEU A 48 10.63 -7.51 -2.97
CA LEU A 48 10.28 -7.60 -4.39
C LEU A 48 9.40 -6.42 -4.79
N VAL A 49 9.77 -5.73 -5.86
CA VAL A 49 8.96 -4.65 -6.43
C VAL A 49 8.42 -5.09 -7.78
N PHE A 50 7.10 -5.11 -7.92
CA PHE A 50 6.42 -5.42 -9.18
C PHE A 50 5.99 -4.14 -9.88
N ASP A 51 6.38 -4.00 -11.15
CA ASP A 51 5.87 -2.92 -12.03
C ASP A 51 4.49 -3.31 -12.58
N ALA A 52 3.58 -3.63 -11.66
CA ALA A 52 2.20 -4.02 -11.91
C ALA A 52 1.36 -3.66 -10.68
N ASN A 53 0.04 -3.79 -10.81
CA ASN A 53 -0.91 -3.54 -9.73
C ASN A 53 -1.62 -4.86 -9.34
N PRO A 54 -0.98 -5.75 -8.57
CA PRO A 54 -1.63 -6.95 -8.07
C PRO A 54 -2.76 -6.58 -7.12
N THR A 55 -3.82 -7.36 -7.16
CA THR A 55 -4.87 -7.24 -6.13
C THR A 55 -4.29 -7.55 -4.75
N PRO A 56 -4.94 -7.12 -3.65
CA PRO A 56 -4.48 -7.44 -2.30
C PRO A 56 -4.27 -8.93 -2.04
N SER A 57 -5.13 -9.78 -2.64
CA SER A 57 -5.00 -11.24 -2.53
C SER A 57 -3.82 -11.77 -3.34
N GLN A 58 -3.60 -11.25 -4.55
CA GLN A 58 -2.46 -11.63 -5.38
C GLN A 58 -1.14 -11.21 -4.73
N ALA A 59 -1.07 -10.01 -4.14
CA ALA A 59 0.14 -9.55 -3.45
C ALA A 59 0.52 -10.50 -2.30
N ARG A 60 -0.43 -10.90 -1.45
CA ARG A 60 -0.19 -11.89 -0.39
C ARG A 60 0.28 -13.24 -0.93
N ASN A 61 -0.43 -13.76 -1.94
CA ASN A 61 -0.05 -15.04 -2.53
C ASN A 61 1.35 -14.97 -3.19
N LEU A 62 1.75 -13.80 -3.68
CA LEU A 62 3.11 -13.57 -4.19
C LEU A 62 4.13 -13.55 -3.04
N GLU A 63 3.82 -12.93 -1.91
CA GLU A 63 4.65 -12.94 -0.70
C GLU A 63 4.83 -14.36 -0.18
N ASP A 64 3.73 -15.12 -0.07
CA ASP A 64 3.75 -16.52 0.37
C ASP A 64 4.59 -17.40 -0.59
N ALA A 65 4.42 -17.22 -1.90
CA ALA A 65 5.13 -18.01 -2.90
C ALA A 65 6.62 -17.62 -3.03
N SER A 66 6.96 -16.35 -2.89
CA SER A 66 8.33 -15.86 -3.03
C SER A 66 9.14 -15.92 -1.73
N GLY A 67 8.44 -15.90 -0.58
CA GLY A 67 9.05 -15.78 0.75
C GLY A 67 9.71 -14.42 1.01
N LEU A 68 9.32 -13.38 0.26
CA LEU A 68 9.78 -12.00 0.43
C LEU A 68 8.58 -11.05 0.42
N PRO A 69 8.64 -9.94 1.17
CA PRO A 69 7.65 -8.88 1.06
C PRO A 69 7.51 -8.38 -0.38
N VAL A 70 6.29 -8.05 -0.77
CA VAL A 70 5.97 -7.58 -2.12
C VAL A 70 5.46 -6.15 -2.08
N CYS A 71 6.05 -5.30 -2.89
CA CYS A 71 5.63 -3.93 -3.12
C CYS A 71 5.18 -3.79 -4.58
N ASP A 72 4.06 -3.15 -4.81
CA ASP A 72 3.58 -2.84 -6.14
C ASP A 72 4.00 -1.43 -6.60
N ARG A 73 3.77 -1.14 -7.86
CA ARG A 73 4.08 0.16 -8.45
C ARG A 73 3.37 1.31 -7.72
N GLU A 74 2.11 1.11 -7.31
CA GLU A 74 1.32 2.13 -6.63
C GLU A 74 1.91 2.49 -5.27
N ALA A 75 2.33 1.51 -4.48
CA ALA A 75 2.98 1.74 -3.20
C ALA A 75 4.28 2.54 -3.35
N VAL A 76 5.11 2.23 -4.35
CA VAL A 76 6.34 2.98 -4.60
C VAL A 76 6.04 4.43 -4.94
N ILE A 77 5.06 4.68 -5.83
CA ILE A 77 4.64 6.03 -6.21
C ILE A 77 4.11 6.82 -5.00
N LEU A 78 3.27 6.20 -4.17
CA LEU A 78 2.73 6.83 -2.96
C LEU A 78 3.84 7.23 -1.98
N ASN A 79 4.83 6.35 -1.78
CA ASN A 79 5.97 6.64 -0.93
C ASN A 79 6.84 7.78 -1.47
N VAL A 80 7.06 7.84 -2.79
CA VAL A 80 7.76 8.97 -3.42
C VAL A 80 7.00 10.27 -3.18
N PHE A 81 5.68 10.29 -3.38
CA PHE A 81 4.86 11.47 -3.07
C PHE A 81 4.90 11.85 -1.60
N GLN A 82 4.88 10.89 -0.69
CA GLN A 82 4.97 11.15 0.75
C GLN A 82 6.27 11.88 1.13
N ARG A 83 7.38 11.50 0.53
CA ARG A 83 8.69 12.15 0.74
C ARG A 83 8.74 13.58 0.19
N HIS A 84 8.07 13.82 -0.95
CA HIS A 84 8.11 15.11 -1.65
C HIS A 84 6.98 16.07 -1.29
N ALA A 85 5.98 15.65 -0.52
CA ALA A 85 4.86 16.48 -0.08
C ALA A 85 5.30 17.53 0.95
N LYS A 86 5.61 18.75 0.49
CA LYS A 86 6.08 19.85 1.35
C LYS A 86 4.93 20.65 1.97
N THR A 87 3.83 20.86 1.24
CA THR A 87 2.70 21.66 1.72
C THR A 87 1.75 20.83 2.58
N ARG A 88 1.04 21.48 3.51
CA ARG A 88 0.01 20.83 4.34
C ARG A 88 -1.06 20.14 3.48
N ARG A 89 -1.51 20.82 2.42
CA ARG A 89 -2.49 20.27 1.47
C ARG A 89 -1.96 19.01 0.78
N ALA A 90 -0.73 19.06 0.24
CA ALA A 90 -0.12 17.92 -0.41
C ALA A 90 0.04 16.72 0.55
N ARG A 91 0.47 16.95 1.79
CA ARG A 91 0.59 15.91 2.81
C ARG A 91 -0.75 15.23 3.09
N ILE A 92 -1.82 16.00 3.26
CA ILE A 92 -3.17 15.46 3.49
C ILE A 92 -3.63 14.63 2.27
N GLN A 93 -3.42 15.12 1.05
CA GLN A 93 -3.78 14.39 -0.17
C GLN A 93 -3.04 13.06 -0.30
N VAL A 94 -1.74 13.05 -0.05
CA VAL A 94 -0.93 11.83 -0.09
C VAL A 94 -1.32 10.86 1.02
N GLU A 95 -1.61 11.35 2.23
CA GLU A 95 -2.07 10.51 3.34
C GLU A 95 -3.43 9.86 3.02
N ILE A 96 -4.37 10.61 2.41
CA ILE A 96 -5.65 10.07 1.95
C ILE A 96 -5.41 8.94 0.94
N ALA A 97 -4.58 9.17 -0.08
CA ALA A 97 -4.27 8.17 -1.10
C ALA A 97 -3.62 6.91 -0.49
N HIS A 98 -2.68 7.10 0.44
CA HIS A 98 -2.01 6.01 1.15
C HIS A 98 -3.00 5.16 1.98
N LEU A 99 -3.89 5.80 2.73
CA LEU A 99 -4.91 5.08 3.52
C LEU A 99 -5.91 4.35 2.62
N GLN A 100 -6.29 4.92 1.47
CA GLN A 100 -7.15 4.27 0.49
C GLN A 100 -6.47 3.04 -0.14
N TYR A 101 -5.17 3.10 -0.39
CA TYR A 101 -4.36 1.98 -0.86
C TYR A 101 -4.26 0.86 0.20
N LEU A 102 -4.04 1.21 1.46
CA LEU A 102 -3.89 0.25 2.56
C LEU A 102 -5.21 -0.43 2.94
N ARG A 103 -6.31 0.31 2.92
CA ARG A 103 -7.61 -0.12 3.43
C ARG A 103 -8.07 -1.50 2.90
N PRO A 104 -8.03 -1.82 1.58
CA PRO A 104 -8.39 -3.15 1.07
C PRO A 104 -7.37 -4.23 1.44
N ARG A 105 -6.13 -3.87 1.76
CA ARG A 105 -5.04 -4.79 2.09
C ARG A 105 -5.08 -5.30 3.53
N ILE A 106 -5.71 -4.56 4.44
CA ILE A 106 -5.82 -4.91 5.87
C ILE A 106 -6.64 -6.18 6.11
N ARG A 107 -7.68 -6.43 5.33
CA ARG A 107 -8.52 -7.62 5.47
C ARG A 107 -7.77 -8.96 5.41
N GLY A 108 -6.54 -8.96 4.93
CA GLY A 108 -5.72 -10.14 4.87
C GLY A 108 -4.69 -10.27 6.00
N ILE A 109 -4.34 -9.18 6.63
CA ILE A 109 -3.41 -9.18 7.77
C ILE A 109 -4.10 -9.81 8.99
N GLY A 110 -5.41 -9.56 9.19
CA GLY A 110 -6.18 -10.13 10.29
C GLY A 110 -6.30 -11.66 10.24
N LEU A 111 -6.48 -12.23 9.04
CA LEU A 111 -6.58 -13.69 8.90
C LEU A 111 -5.28 -14.40 9.27
N SER A 112 -4.13 -13.81 8.98
CA SER A 112 -2.83 -14.35 9.36
C SER A 112 -2.57 -14.21 10.87
N MET A 113 -2.99 -13.10 11.47
CA MET A 113 -2.86 -12.89 12.93
C MET A 113 -3.81 -13.79 13.73
N ASP A 114 -5.04 -13.99 13.25
CA ASP A 114 -6.01 -14.89 13.89
C ASP A 114 -5.59 -16.37 13.76
N GLN A 115 -4.92 -16.77 12.67
CA GLN A 115 -4.36 -18.11 12.50
C GLN A 115 -3.10 -18.34 13.34
N GLN A 116 -2.25 -17.34 13.54
CA GLN A 116 -1.07 -17.45 14.42
C GLN A 116 -1.42 -17.36 15.91
N ALA A 117 -2.50 -16.69 16.27
CA ALA A 117 -3.07 -16.71 17.62
C ALA A 117 -3.89 -17.99 17.90
N GLY A 118 -3.83 -18.94 16.98
CA GLY A 118 -4.60 -20.17 16.97
C GLY A 118 -4.49 -20.97 18.24
N GLY A 119 -5.63 -21.15 18.88
CA GLY A 119 -5.87 -22.20 19.85
C GLY A 119 -6.44 -21.77 21.20
N MET A 120 -6.33 -20.52 21.64
CA MET A 120 -6.76 -20.13 22.98
C MET A 120 -7.89 -19.10 23.07
N MET A 121 -8.47 -18.65 21.98
CA MET A 121 -9.52 -17.62 22.00
C MET A 121 -10.82 -17.98 21.28
N ALA A 122 -11.12 -19.26 21.12
CA ALA A 122 -12.43 -19.73 20.61
C ALA A 122 -13.60 -19.48 21.57
N SER A 123 -13.38 -18.82 22.72
CA SER A 123 -14.37 -18.62 23.78
C SER A 123 -14.82 -17.16 23.99
N ARG A 124 -14.46 -16.23 23.11
CA ARG A 124 -15.06 -14.88 23.12
C ARG A 124 -16.12 -14.79 22.04
N GLY A 125 -17.33 -14.37 22.44
CA GLY A 125 -18.48 -14.15 21.57
C GLY A 125 -18.18 -13.25 20.36
N PRO A 126 -19.17 -12.91 19.49
CA PRO A 126 -18.95 -12.19 18.24
C PRO A 126 -18.40 -10.79 18.47
N GLY A 127 -17.15 -10.74 18.89
CA GLY A 127 -16.34 -9.53 19.03
C GLY A 127 -15.75 -9.15 17.69
N GLU A 128 -15.61 -7.86 17.49
CA GLU A 128 -14.96 -7.30 16.31
C GLU A 128 -13.53 -7.83 16.17
N THR A 129 -13.18 -8.31 14.99
CA THR A 129 -11.80 -8.79 14.72
C THR A 129 -10.81 -7.62 14.72
N ALA A 130 -9.54 -7.90 14.99
CA ALA A 130 -8.48 -6.87 14.97
C ALA A 130 -8.42 -6.15 13.62
N SER A 131 -8.71 -6.86 12.52
CA SER A 131 -8.76 -6.29 11.17
C SER A 131 -9.95 -5.34 10.98
N GLU A 132 -11.12 -5.64 11.55
CA GLU A 132 -12.29 -4.78 11.50
C GLU A 132 -12.08 -3.50 12.31
N LEU A 133 -11.52 -3.63 13.51
CA LEU A 133 -11.17 -2.47 14.34
C LEU A 133 -10.15 -1.56 13.64
N LEU A 134 -9.13 -2.14 13.00
CA LEU A 134 -8.14 -1.37 12.24
C LEU A 134 -8.80 -0.69 11.03
N ALA A 135 -9.63 -1.41 10.27
CA ALA A 135 -10.37 -0.85 9.13
C ALA A 135 -11.24 0.33 9.57
N ARG A 136 -11.96 0.23 10.69
CA ARG A 136 -12.77 1.32 11.25
C ARG A 136 -11.92 2.54 11.63
N ARG A 137 -10.75 2.34 12.24
CA ARG A 137 -9.81 3.43 12.57
C ARG A 137 -9.33 4.15 11.31
N LEU A 138 -9.03 3.40 10.24
CA LEU A 138 -8.63 3.99 8.96
C LEU A 138 -9.79 4.77 8.31
N ASP A 139 -11.00 4.22 8.33
CA ASP A 139 -12.19 4.90 7.78
C ASP A 139 -12.46 6.22 8.54
N GLY A 140 -12.31 6.24 9.86
CA GLY A 140 -12.38 7.44 10.68
C GLY A 140 -11.30 8.45 10.29
N ARG A 141 -10.04 8.01 10.18
CA ARG A 141 -8.93 8.87 9.77
C ARG A 141 -9.13 9.46 8.38
N LEU A 142 -9.62 8.65 7.42
CA LEU A 142 -9.96 9.11 6.07
C LEU A 142 -11.02 10.21 6.09
N ALA A 143 -12.06 10.06 6.89
CA ALA A 143 -13.11 11.07 7.03
C ALA A 143 -12.56 12.39 7.61
N ASP A 144 -11.69 12.32 8.63
CA ASP A 144 -11.05 13.50 9.22
C ASP A 144 -10.16 14.24 8.22
N LEU A 145 -9.34 13.51 7.47
CA LEU A 145 -8.46 14.09 6.46
C LEU A 145 -9.24 14.74 5.32
N ARG A 146 -10.34 14.11 4.86
CA ARG A 146 -11.20 14.71 3.84
C ARG A 146 -11.82 16.01 4.32
N ARG A 147 -12.33 16.05 5.58
CA ARG A 147 -12.84 17.28 6.19
C ARG A 147 -11.76 18.37 6.30
N ALA A 148 -10.54 17.98 6.67
CA ALA A 148 -9.41 18.92 6.74
C ALA A 148 -9.05 19.46 5.35
N LEU A 149 -9.06 18.64 4.31
CA LEU A 149 -8.78 19.05 2.94
C LEU A 149 -9.83 20.05 2.41
N GLU A 150 -11.12 19.80 2.67
CA GLU A 150 -12.18 20.73 2.27
C GLU A 150 -12.06 22.08 2.98
N ARG A 151 -11.73 22.10 4.27
CA ARG A 151 -11.47 23.36 4.98
C ARG A 151 -10.32 24.16 4.36
N LEU A 152 -9.25 23.49 3.92
CA LEU A 152 -8.13 24.15 3.24
C LEU A 152 -8.53 24.71 1.87
N LYS A 153 -9.35 24.00 1.11
CA LYS A 153 -9.88 24.51 -0.17
C LYS A 153 -10.70 25.79 0.02
N GLY A 154 -11.62 25.77 0.99
CA GLY A 154 -12.43 26.96 1.29
C GLY A 154 -11.58 28.18 1.71
N ALA A 155 -10.54 27.98 2.50
CA ALA A 155 -9.63 29.05 2.89
C ALA A 155 -8.85 29.62 1.68
N ASP A 156 -8.35 28.74 0.80
CA ASP A 156 -7.65 29.14 -0.43
C ASP A 156 -8.56 29.95 -1.37
N GLU A 157 -9.83 29.58 -1.50
CA GLU A 157 -10.82 30.30 -2.31
C GLU A 157 -11.13 31.69 -1.75
N LEU A 158 -11.28 31.79 -0.42
CA LEU A 158 -11.49 33.09 0.23
C LEU A 158 -10.30 34.03 0.01
N GLN A 159 -9.08 33.52 0.16
CA GLN A 159 -7.87 34.31 -0.09
C GLN A 159 -7.74 34.72 -1.56
N ARG A 160 -8.13 33.86 -2.50
CA ARG A 160 -8.17 34.22 -3.95
C ARG A 160 -9.17 35.32 -4.22
N LYS A 161 -10.38 35.24 -3.65
CA LYS A 161 -11.42 36.26 -3.80
C LYS A 161 -10.98 37.60 -3.19
N GLN A 162 -10.33 37.58 -2.04
CA GLN A 162 -9.78 38.80 -1.43
C GLN A 162 -8.70 39.45 -2.29
N ARG A 163 -7.74 38.67 -2.79
CA ARG A 163 -6.69 39.18 -3.71
C ARG A 163 -7.24 39.73 -5.03
N ALA A 164 -8.32 39.17 -5.56
CA ALA A 164 -8.96 39.66 -6.77
C ALA A 164 -9.72 40.99 -6.53
N ARG A 165 -10.17 41.28 -5.29
CA ARG A 165 -10.84 42.53 -4.93
C ARG A 165 -9.86 43.69 -4.66
N CYS A 166 -8.60 43.38 -4.39
CA CYS A 166 -7.56 44.37 -4.13
C CYS A 166 -6.75 44.80 -5.36
N ARG A 167 -7.15 44.33 -6.56
CA ARG A 167 -6.67 44.78 -7.86
C ARG A 167 -7.69 45.66 -8.54
#